data_145425b20048cae471981f75c1f9f1a4
#
_entry.id   145425b20048cae471981f75c1f9f1a4
#
_cell.length_a   1.000
_cell.length_b   1.000
_cell.length_c   1.000
_cell.angle_alpha   90.00
_cell.angle_beta   90.00
_cell.angle_gamma   90.00
#
_symmetry.space_group_name_H-M   'P 1'
#
loop_
_entity.id
_entity.type
_entity.pdbx_description
1 polymer ?
#
loop_
_entity_poly.entity_id
_entity_poly.type
_entity_poly.pdbx_seq_one_letter_code
_entity_poly.pdbx_strand_id
1 'polypeptide(L)'
;MAPFCTGQFVRAHNDKTPSFENPRRVGRECLRAHIVKNLTAMIATSLPVAGASTGHRNALLVAHIAAVLFGLTGILGHLIEADASIITFGRATFAFIALGFVAGLKGTRLLDALTLRNLPILGLTGALLAAHWVTFFIAVKVGGVAVATLGFASFPAFIAMIERGVFGQRIGATQGLLLLMVTAGLVLVVPTFDLLDKGTVGLLWGLGSGLAFALLTVANRRRASSMNAMQVAFWQNVVVAALVAPFAFTHLGSTSLGSHDWLNLALLGVFCTGLSQFLFVKSLEGLEARTAGMIIALEPVYAILGAWWLFGEQPSVRMVAGAALIVLATLLAAARKAPAEHGDTSRCAH
;
A
#
# COMPACT_ATOMS: atom_id res chain seq x y z
N MET A 1 21.00 -46.88 16.05
CA MET A 1 22.04 -46.45 17.01
C MET A 1 21.68 -45.02 17.40
N ALA A 2 21.16 -44.85 18.58
CA ALA A 2 20.82 -43.54 19.16
C ALA A 2 21.95 -43.04 20.04
N PRO A 3 22.35 -41.77 20.00
CA PRO A 3 23.28 -41.22 20.98
C PRO A 3 22.49 -40.69 22.19
N PHE A 4 22.99 -41.09 23.34
CA PHE A 4 22.62 -40.67 24.70
C PHE A 4 22.83 -39.16 24.90
N CYS A 5 21.82 -38.47 25.44
CA CYS A 5 22.01 -37.16 26.04
C CYS A 5 22.49 -37.31 27.48
N THR A 6 23.76 -37.07 27.72
CA THR A 6 24.36 -36.94 29.05
C THR A 6 24.16 -35.52 29.57
N GLY A 7 23.52 -35.39 30.73
CA GLY A 7 23.35 -34.10 31.42
C GLY A 7 24.68 -33.59 31.99
N GLN A 8 24.95 -32.30 31.76
CA GLN A 8 25.98 -31.54 32.47
C GLN A 8 25.36 -30.66 33.55
N PHE A 9 25.83 -30.89 34.77
CA PHE A 9 25.55 -30.05 35.94
C PHE A 9 26.29 -28.71 35.81
N VAL A 10 25.57 -27.60 35.87
CA VAL A 10 26.17 -26.29 36.11
C VAL A 10 25.75 -25.83 37.51
N ARG A 11 26.75 -25.62 38.36
CA ARG A 11 26.62 -25.03 39.69
C ARG A 11 26.39 -23.52 39.57
N ALA A 12 25.20 -23.03 39.90
CA ALA A 12 24.99 -21.63 40.18
C ALA A 12 24.85 -21.41 41.68
N HIS A 13 25.61 -20.46 42.18
CA HIS A 13 25.59 -19.99 43.58
C HIS A 13 24.48 -18.93 43.69
N ASN A 14 23.65 -19.08 44.68
CA ASN A 14 22.76 -18.18 45.39
C ASN A 14 21.25 -18.39 45.23
N ASP A 15 20.70 -18.90 46.32
CA ASP A 15 19.39 -18.68 46.95
C ASP A 15 18.17 -18.25 46.07
N LYS A 16 17.35 -19.25 45.72
CA LYS A 16 15.91 -19.37 45.96
C LYS A 16 15.40 -20.63 45.26
N THR A 17 14.71 -21.46 46.03
CA THR A 17 14.03 -22.72 45.67
C THR A 17 13.89 -23.08 44.18
N PRO A 18 14.42 -24.25 43.73
CA PRO A 18 14.23 -24.72 42.36
C PRO A 18 12.81 -25.25 42.18
N SER A 19 12.03 -24.60 41.36
CA SER A 19 10.82 -25.17 40.81
C SER A 19 11.19 -26.29 39.83
N PHE A 20 10.91 -27.54 40.21
CA PHE A 20 11.09 -28.70 39.33
C PHE A 20 10.13 -28.60 38.14
N GLU A 21 10.63 -28.15 37.01
CA GLU A 21 9.90 -28.33 35.76
C GLU A 21 9.82 -29.81 35.39
N ASN A 22 8.62 -30.27 35.16
CA ASN A 22 8.28 -31.65 34.89
C ASN A 22 9.00 -32.16 33.62
N PRO A 23 9.93 -33.11 33.67
CA PRO A 23 10.69 -33.62 32.52
C PRO A 23 9.82 -34.13 31.37
N ARG A 24 8.57 -34.49 31.68
CA ARG A 24 7.58 -34.92 30.65
C ARG A 24 7.00 -33.75 29.83
N ARG A 25 7.16 -32.50 30.29
CA ARG A 25 6.73 -31.30 29.58
C ARG A 25 7.79 -30.88 28.56
N VAL A 26 9.03 -30.84 28.94
CA VAL A 26 10.19 -30.52 28.09
C VAL A 26 10.34 -31.54 26.95
N GLY A 27 10.19 -32.83 27.25
CA GLY A 27 10.22 -33.89 26.20
C GLY A 27 9.10 -33.78 25.17
N ARG A 28 7.90 -33.32 25.55
CA ARG A 28 6.78 -33.11 24.60
C ARG A 28 6.95 -31.87 23.72
N GLU A 29 7.56 -30.83 24.25
CA GLU A 29 7.83 -29.61 23.48
C GLU A 29 8.97 -29.83 22.47
N CYS A 30 10.04 -30.54 22.88
CA CYS A 30 11.10 -30.95 21.97
C CYS A 30 10.62 -31.89 20.86
N LEU A 31 9.77 -32.84 21.17
CA LEU A 31 9.18 -33.76 20.18
C LEU A 31 8.23 -33.02 19.23
N ARG A 32 7.44 -32.09 19.74
CA ARG A 32 6.56 -31.23 18.92
C ARG A 32 7.35 -30.33 17.97
N ALA A 33 8.44 -29.71 18.46
CA ALA A 33 9.33 -28.89 17.65
C ALA A 33 10.01 -29.71 16.53
N HIS A 34 10.43 -30.96 16.87
CA HIS A 34 11.05 -31.86 15.90
C HIS A 34 10.06 -32.37 14.84
N ILE A 35 8.84 -32.70 15.24
CA ILE A 35 7.75 -33.10 14.33
C ILE A 35 7.35 -31.94 13.39
N VAL A 36 7.21 -30.71 13.92
CA VAL A 36 6.89 -29.53 13.14
C VAL A 36 8.00 -29.22 12.14
N LYS A 37 9.27 -29.29 12.57
CA LYS A 37 10.43 -29.05 11.70
C LYS A 37 10.55 -30.09 10.58
N ASN A 38 10.29 -31.36 10.87
CA ASN A 38 10.31 -32.43 9.88
C ASN A 38 9.08 -32.39 8.94
N LEU A 39 7.90 -32.00 9.45
CA LEU A 39 6.71 -31.81 8.63
C LEU A 39 6.90 -30.61 7.66
N THR A 40 7.48 -29.52 8.14
CA THR A 40 7.78 -28.32 7.31
C THR A 40 8.82 -28.65 6.26
N ALA A 41 9.85 -29.44 6.59
CA ALA A 41 10.85 -29.92 5.65
C ALA A 41 10.26 -30.90 4.61
N MET A 42 9.38 -31.82 5.02
CA MET A 42 8.69 -32.76 4.12
C MET A 42 7.70 -32.05 3.18
N ILE A 43 6.99 -31.02 3.67
CA ILE A 43 6.10 -30.21 2.82
C ILE A 43 6.90 -29.36 1.82
N ALA A 44 8.07 -28.87 2.22
CA ALA A 44 8.95 -28.10 1.34
C ALA A 44 9.61 -28.93 0.23
N THR A 45 9.77 -30.25 0.43
CA THR A 45 10.41 -31.16 -0.57
C THR A 45 9.45 -31.94 -1.44
N SER A 46 8.13 -31.87 -1.19
CA SER A 46 7.16 -32.71 -1.89
C SER A 46 6.28 -32.01 -2.93
N LEU A 47 6.57 -30.76 -3.28
CA LEU A 47 5.88 -30.08 -4.38
C LEU A 47 6.75 -30.12 -5.64
N PRO A 48 6.37 -30.89 -6.68
CA PRO A 48 7.04 -30.79 -7.98
C PRO A 48 6.67 -29.44 -8.60
N VAL A 49 7.69 -28.60 -8.84
CA VAL A 49 7.61 -27.32 -9.58
C VAL A 49 7.36 -27.59 -11.07
N ALA A 50 6.22 -28.17 -11.41
CA ALA A 50 5.81 -28.44 -12.79
C ALA A 50 4.51 -27.71 -13.16
N GLY A 51 4.29 -26.50 -12.66
CA GLY A 51 3.17 -25.61 -12.98
C GLY A 51 3.50 -24.12 -12.79
N ALA A 52 4.75 -23.79 -12.43
CA ALA A 52 5.16 -22.44 -12.02
C ALA A 52 5.08 -21.39 -13.14
N SER A 53 5.17 -21.74 -14.43
CA SER A 53 5.26 -20.76 -15.52
C SER A 53 3.92 -20.10 -15.86
N THR A 54 2.82 -20.83 -15.87
CA THR A 54 1.49 -20.28 -16.17
C THR A 54 0.91 -19.48 -15.00
N GLY A 55 1.09 -19.94 -13.77
CA GLY A 55 0.65 -19.24 -12.56
C GLY A 55 1.37 -17.89 -12.36
N HIS A 56 2.69 -17.89 -12.52
CA HIS A 56 3.51 -16.69 -12.40
C HIS A 56 3.19 -15.67 -13.50
N ARG A 57 3.05 -16.11 -14.75
CA ARG A 57 2.69 -15.24 -15.88
C ARG A 57 1.30 -14.62 -15.70
N ASN A 58 0.34 -15.39 -15.21
CA ASN A 58 -1.00 -14.86 -14.91
C ASN A 58 -0.96 -13.85 -13.77
N ALA A 59 -0.17 -14.08 -12.72
CA ALA A 59 0.00 -13.14 -11.62
C ALA A 59 0.67 -11.83 -12.04
N LEU A 60 1.66 -11.87 -12.96
CA LEU A 60 2.24 -10.69 -13.59
C LEU A 60 1.18 -9.89 -14.36
N LEU A 61 0.39 -10.56 -15.20
CA LEU A 61 -0.67 -9.92 -15.96
C LEU A 61 -1.72 -9.24 -15.05
N VAL A 62 -2.13 -9.92 -13.99
CA VAL A 62 -3.06 -9.41 -12.98
C VAL A 62 -2.49 -8.17 -12.29
N ALA A 63 -1.20 -8.16 -11.94
CA ALA A 63 -0.52 -7.02 -11.34
C ALA A 63 -0.45 -5.82 -12.31
N HIS A 64 -0.15 -6.04 -13.59
CA HIS A 64 -0.16 -4.96 -14.59
C HIS A 64 -1.56 -4.40 -14.82
N ILE A 65 -2.61 -5.23 -14.89
CA ILE A 65 -3.99 -4.76 -14.97
C ILE A 65 -4.33 -3.88 -13.76
N ALA A 66 -3.94 -4.30 -12.55
CA ALA A 66 -4.13 -3.49 -11.36
C ALA A 66 -3.40 -2.13 -11.45
N ALA A 67 -2.16 -2.12 -11.93
CA ALA A 67 -1.37 -0.90 -12.09
C ALA A 67 -1.99 0.07 -13.13
N VAL A 68 -2.48 -0.45 -14.25
CA VAL A 68 -3.22 0.34 -15.25
C VAL A 68 -4.50 0.94 -14.64
N LEU A 69 -5.28 0.13 -13.91
CA LEU A 69 -6.50 0.61 -13.25
C LEU A 69 -6.19 1.70 -12.21
N PHE A 70 -5.09 1.59 -11.46
CA PHE A 70 -4.63 2.66 -10.56
C PHE A 70 -4.24 3.91 -11.35
N GLY A 71 -3.51 3.78 -12.46
CA GLY A 71 -3.14 4.90 -13.34
C GLY A 71 -4.35 5.63 -13.95
N LEU A 72 -5.44 4.91 -14.25
CA LEU A 72 -6.69 5.51 -14.74
C LEU A 72 -7.42 6.36 -13.69
N THR A 73 -7.06 6.25 -12.41
CA THR A 73 -7.69 7.02 -11.31
C THR A 73 -7.66 8.53 -11.56
N GLY A 74 -6.48 9.07 -11.91
CA GLY A 74 -6.33 10.50 -12.19
C GLY A 74 -7.09 10.92 -13.44
N ILE A 75 -7.09 10.09 -14.46
CA ILE A 75 -7.80 10.33 -15.73
C ILE A 75 -9.32 10.42 -15.50
N LEU A 76 -9.92 9.40 -14.87
CA LEU A 76 -11.34 9.42 -14.56
C LEU A 76 -11.70 10.59 -13.63
N GLY A 77 -10.85 10.89 -12.64
CA GLY A 77 -11.05 12.04 -11.77
C GLY A 77 -10.98 13.39 -12.50
N HIS A 78 -10.16 13.49 -13.56
CA HIS A 78 -10.11 14.69 -14.40
C HIS A 78 -11.40 14.85 -15.23
N LEU A 79 -11.94 13.75 -15.76
CA LEU A 79 -13.15 13.74 -16.60
C LEU A 79 -14.44 14.06 -15.83
N ILE A 80 -14.48 13.87 -14.50
CA ILE A 80 -15.67 14.16 -13.68
C ILE A 80 -15.75 15.67 -13.44
N GLU A 81 -16.82 16.32 -13.88
CA GLU A 81 -17.05 17.76 -13.70
C GLU A 81 -17.59 18.07 -12.29
N ALA A 82 -16.80 17.72 -11.27
CA ALA A 82 -17.17 17.90 -9.88
C ALA A 82 -15.97 18.30 -9.01
N ASP A 83 -16.29 18.79 -7.82
CA ASP A 83 -15.30 19.07 -6.77
C ASP A 83 -14.62 17.79 -6.25
N ALA A 84 -13.40 17.92 -5.77
CA ALA A 84 -12.63 16.80 -5.23
C ALA A 84 -13.35 16.05 -4.10
N SER A 85 -14.20 16.74 -3.33
CA SER A 85 -15.00 16.12 -2.26
C SER A 85 -16.09 15.20 -2.84
N ILE A 86 -16.80 15.65 -3.88
CA ILE A 86 -17.82 14.85 -4.58
C ILE A 86 -17.17 13.62 -5.22
N ILE A 87 -16.03 13.80 -5.91
CA ILE A 87 -15.28 12.70 -6.54
C ILE A 87 -14.87 11.68 -5.48
N THR A 88 -14.29 12.14 -4.36
CA THR A 88 -13.83 11.26 -3.30
C THR A 88 -14.99 10.53 -2.62
N PHE A 89 -16.10 11.21 -2.34
CA PHE A 89 -17.30 10.62 -1.76
C PHE A 89 -17.90 9.55 -2.69
N GLY A 90 -18.12 9.89 -3.96
CA GLY A 90 -18.69 8.99 -4.96
C GLY A 90 -17.80 7.75 -5.17
N ARG A 91 -16.49 7.95 -5.33
CA ARG A 91 -15.51 6.87 -5.46
C ARG A 91 -15.58 5.91 -4.27
N ALA A 92 -15.54 6.43 -3.04
CA ALA A 92 -15.58 5.63 -1.82
C ALA A 92 -16.90 4.87 -1.72
N THR A 93 -18.02 5.50 -2.06
CA THR A 93 -19.36 4.90 -2.02
C THR A 93 -19.46 3.72 -2.99
N PHE A 94 -19.10 3.90 -4.25
CA PHE A 94 -19.11 2.80 -5.22
C PHE A 94 -18.11 1.69 -4.85
N ALA A 95 -16.95 2.05 -4.27
CA ALA A 95 -15.95 1.07 -3.83
C ALA A 95 -16.45 0.21 -2.68
N PHE A 96 -17.01 0.78 -1.61
CA PHE A 96 -17.49 -0.04 -0.49
C PHE A 96 -18.72 -0.87 -0.88
N ILE A 97 -19.59 -0.38 -1.76
CA ILE A 97 -20.71 -1.18 -2.30
C ILE A 97 -20.17 -2.41 -3.07
N ALA A 98 -19.20 -2.19 -3.98
CA ALA A 98 -18.59 -3.27 -4.74
C ALA A 98 -17.84 -4.27 -3.84
N LEU A 99 -17.05 -3.77 -2.88
CA LEU A 99 -16.33 -4.62 -1.91
C LEU A 99 -17.30 -5.40 -1.00
N GLY A 100 -18.39 -4.76 -0.57
CA GLY A 100 -19.45 -5.41 0.21
C GLY A 100 -20.14 -6.55 -0.55
N PHE A 101 -20.43 -6.32 -1.83
CA PHE A 101 -20.99 -7.34 -2.71
C PHE A 101 -20.02 -8.52 -2.87
N VAL A 102 -18.73 -8.26 -3.16
CA VAL A 102 -17.71 -9.32 -3.29
C VAL A 102 -17.51 -10.05 -1.95
N ALA A 103 -17.51 -9.34 -0.83
CA ALA A 103 -17.39 -9.94 0.50
C ALA A 103 -18.58 -10.88 0.79
N GLY A 104 -19.80 -10.48 0.42
CA GLY A 104 -21.00 -11.32 0.53
C GLY A 104 -20.88 -12.60 -0.29
N LEU A 105 -20.43 -12.51 -1.55
CA LEU A 105 -20.20 -13.68 -2.42
C LEU A 105 -19.12 -14.64 -1.86
N LYS A 106 -18.11 -14.09 -1.18
CA LYS A 106 -17.01 -14.87 -0.57
C LYS A 106 -17.30 -15.35 0.84
N GLY A 107 -18.45 -15.00 1.43
CA GLY A 107 -18.79 -15.31 2.82
C GLY A 107 -17.88 -14.59 3.85
N THR A 108 -17.23 -13.49 3.47
CA THR A 108 -16.37 -12.72 4.38
C THR A 108 -17.23 -11.91 5.35
N ARG A 109 -17.08 -12.15 6.66
CA ARG A 109 -17.80 -11.43 7.71
C ARG A 109 -17.17 -10.06 7.95
N LEU A 110 -17.72 -9.02 7.33
CA LEU A 110 -17.19 -7.65 7.42
C LEU A 110 -17.32 -7.06 8.84
N LEU A 111 -18.38 -7.41 9.57
CA LEU A 111 -18.67 -6.88 10.90
C LEU A 111 -17.69 -7.37 11.97
N ASP A 112 -17.05 -8.52 11.77
CA ASP A 112 -16.07 -9.06 12.73
C ASP A 112 -14.85 -8.14 12.92
N ALA A 113 -14.62 -7.22 11.96
CA ALA A 113 -13.58 -6.19 12.09
C ALA A 113 -13.95 -5.07 13.06
N LEU A 114 -15.25 -4.84 13.35
CA LEU A 114 -15.72 -3.76 14.21
C LEU A 114 -15.59 -4.11 15.70
N THR A 115 -14.38 -4.13 16.19
CA THR A 115 -14.09 -4.27 17.62
C THR A 115 -13.63 -2.93 18.20
N LEU A 116 -13.84 -2.69 19.50
CA LEU A 116 -13.35 -1.48 20.18
C LEU A 116 -11.85 -1.24 19.98
N ARG A 117 -11.08 -2.31 19.78
CA ARG A 117 -9.66 -2.25 19.49
C ARG A 117 -9.35 -1.78 18.07
N ASN A 118 -10.17 -2.16 17.10
CA ASN A 118 -9.95 -1.88 15.68
C ASN A 118 -10.54 -0.53 15.23
N LEU A 119 -11.60 -0.05 15.90
CA LEU A 119 -12.27 1.21 15.54
C LEU A 119 -11.32 2.40 15.42
N PRO A 120 -10.40 2.66 16.37
CA PRO A 120 -9.49 3.82 16.27
C PRO A 120 -8.56 3.73 15.08
N ILE A 121 -8.06 2.51 14.75
CA ILE A 121 -7.15 2.33 13.63
C ILE A 121 -7.88 2.39 12.29
N LEU A 122 -9.10 1.86 12.19
CA LEU A 122 -9.93 1.99 11.00
C LEU A 122 -10.32 3.44 10.77
N GLY A 123 -10.68 4.19 11.83
CA GLY A 123 -10.98 5.61 11.76
C GLY A 123 -9.77 6.43 11.31
N LEU A 124 -8.60 6.21 11.93
CA LEU A 124 -7.37 6.90 11.56
C LEU A 124 -6.95 6.60 10.11
N THR A 125 -6.92 5.32 9.73
CA THR A 125 -6.49 4.93 8.40
C THR A 125 -7.49 5.34 7.33
N GLY A 126 -8.79 5.32 7.62
CA GLY A 126 -9.82 5.87 6.74
C GLY A 126 -9.71 7.39 6.59
N ALA A 127 -9.40 8.13 7.68
CA ALA A 127 -9.18 9.57 7.60
C ALA A 127 -7.92 9.93 6.78
N LEU A 128 -6.83 9.18 6.94
CA LEU A 128 -5.62 9.35 6.14
C LEU A 128 -5.88 9.02 4.65
N LEU A 129 -6.69 8.02 4.37
CA LEU A 129 -7.11 7.69 3.01
C LEU A 129 -7.99 8.79 2.42
N ALA A 130 -8.91 9.37 3.20
CA ALA A 130 -9.72 10.50 2.78
C ALA A 130 -8.84 11.73 2.46
N ALA A 131 -7.90 12.06 3.34
CA ALA A 131 -6.94 13.14 3.12
C ALA A 131 -6.12 12.90 1.84
N HIS A 132 -5.60 11.66 1.65
CA HIS A 132 -4.89 11.29 0.44
C HIS A 132 -5.73 11.53 -0.83
N TRP A 133 -6.95 11.04 -0.87
CA TRP A 133 -7.78 11.15 -2.09
C TRP A 133 -8.25 12.57 -2.37
N VAL A 134 -8.71 13.29 -1.36
CA VAL A 134 -9.14 14.69 -1.53
C VAL A 134 -7.99 15.54 -2.06
N THR A 135 -6.79 15.45 -1.44
CA THR A 135 -5.63 16.22 -1.90
C THR A 135 -5.14 15.79 -3.28
N PHE A 136 -5.25 14.50 -3.62
CA PHE A 136 -4.93 13.99 -4.95
C PHE A 136 -5.87 14.57 -6.01
N PHE A 137 -7.19 14.57 -5.78
CA PHE A 137 -8.13 15.11 -6.76
C PHE A 137 -8.06 16.63 -6.85
N ILE A 138 -7.74 17.35 -5.75
CA ILE A 138 -7.42 18.77 -5.84
C ILE A 138 -6.19 18.96 -6.74
N ALA A 139 -5.14 18.17 -6.55
CA ALA A 139 -3.94 18.22 -7.39
C ALA A 139 -4.27 17.99 -8.87
N VAL A 140 -5.10 16.98 -9.18
CA VAL A 140 -5.57 16.69 -10.56
C VAL A 140 -6.34 17.86 -11.15
N LYS A 141 -7.25 18.46 -10.39
CA LYS A 141 -8.07 19.58 -10.86
C LYS A 141 -7.28 20.87 -11.07
N VAL A 142 -6.28 21.11 -10.25
CA VAL A 142 -5.48 22.35 -10.29
C VAL A 142 -4.28 22.22 -11.22
N GLY A 143 -3.53 21.12 -11.14
CA GLY A 143 -2.24 20.97 -11.81
C GLY A 143 -2.21 19.94 -12.95
N GLY A 144 -3.34 19.28 -13.22
CA GLY A 144 -3.45 18.21 -14.23
C GLY A 144 -3.01 16.84 -13.69
N VAL A 145 -3.30 15.78 -14.47
CA VAL A 145 -3.10 14.39 -14.08
C VAL A 145 -1.61 14.06 -13.88
N ALA A 146 -0.76 14.51 -14.80
CA ALA A 146 0.68 14.21 -14.78
C ALA A 146 1.34 14.79 -13.53
N VAL A 147 1.10 16.07 -13.22
CA VAL A 147 1.68 16.76 -12.06
C VAL A 147 1.20 16.14 -10.74
N ALA A 148 -0.11 15.86 -10.64
CA ALA A 148 -0.70 15.25 -9.45
C ALA A 148 -0.08 13.87 -9.15
N THR A 149 0.02 13.03 -10.18
CA THR A 149 0.54 11.66 -10.04
C THR A 149 2.03 11.65 -9.72
N LEU A 150 2.81 12.56 -10.31
CA LEU A 150 4.24 12.68 -9.99
C LEU A 150 4.45 13.23 -8.58
N GLY A 151 3.65 14.20 -8.13
CA GLY A 151 3.67 14.66 -6.75
C GLY A 151 3.36 13.54 -5.76
N PHE A 152 2.31 12.76 -6.02
CA PHE A 152 1.96 11.58 -5.24
C PHE A 152 3.08 10.53 -5.21
N ALA A 153 3.78 10.30 -6.32
CA ALA A 153 4.88 9.32 -6.40
C ALA A 153 6.07 9.61 -5.45
N SER A 154 6.05 10.73 -4.72
CA SER A 154 6.98 11.01 -3.62
C SER A 154 6.73 10.19 -2.35
N PHE A 155 5.60 9.47 -2.24
CA PHE A 155 5.21 8.74 -1.00
C PHE A 155 6.29 7.78 -0.46
N PRO A 156 7.11 7.08 -1.27
CA PRO A 156 8.17 6.22 -0.73
C PRO A 156 9.25 7.01 0.01
N ALA A 157 9.53 8.23 -0.45
CA ALA A 157 10.46 9.13 0.24
C ALA A 157 9.90 9.54 1.61
N PHE A 158 8.62 9.89 1.68
CA PHE A 158 7.96 10.20 2.95
C PHE A 158 7.93 8.99 3.90
N ILE A 159 7.69 7.76 3.40
CA ILE A 159 7.78 6.54 4.23
C ILE A 159 9.17 6.44 4.86
N ALA A 160 10.24 6.58 4.07
CA ALA A 160 11.61 6.50 4.58
C ALA A 160 11.91 7.61 5.62
N MET A 161 11.41 8.83 5.42
CA MET A 161 11.54 9.93 6.38
C MET A 161 10.79 9.65 7.69
N ILE A 162 9.56 9.12 7.61
CA ILE A 162 8.75 8.76 8.79
C ILE A 162 9.43 7.61 9.55
N GLU A 163 9.91 6.58 8.85
CA GLU A 163 10.62 5.46 9.47
C GLU A 163 11.90 5.91 10.18
N ARG A 164 12.61 6.87 9.62
CA ARG A 164 13.77 7.50 10.25
C ARG A 164 13.40 8.32 11.49
N GLY A 165 12.43 9.23 11.34
CA GLY A 165 12.09 10.22 12.39
C GLY A 165 11.34 9.60 13.56
N VAL A 166 10.40 8.68 13.27
CA VAL A 166 9.53 8.09 14.31
C VAL A 166 10.13 6.81 14.91
N PHE A 167 10.85 6.02 14.10
CA PHE A 167 11.33 4.70 14.52
C PHE A 167 12.85 4.60 14.63
N GLY A 168 13.56 5.70 14.42
CA GLY A 168 15.02 5.76 14.56
C GLY A 168 15.78 4.89 13.54
N GLN A 169 15.12 4.40 12.48
CA GLN A 169 15.79 3.60 11.47
C GLN A 169 16.87 4.42 10.75
N ARG A 170 18.07 3.86 10.61
CA ARG A 170 19.16 4.55 9.92
C ARG A 170 18.90 4.58 8.42
N ILE A 171 18.93 5.78 7.82
CA ILE A 171 18.92 5.94 6.36
C ILE A 171 20.30 5.54 5.85
N GLY A 172 20.40 4.39 5.21
CA GLY A 172 21.63 3.96 4.54
C GLY A 172 21.94 4.82 3.31
N ALA A 173 23.22 4.82 2.87
CA ALA A 173 23.66 5.62 1.73
C ALA A 173 22.78 5.49 0.48
N THR A 174 22.31 4.28 0.19
CA THR A 174 21.44 4.07 -0.96
C THR A 174 20.00 4.60 -0.75
N GLN A 175 19.46 4.57 0.49
CA GLN A 175 18.17 5.25 0.78
C GLN A 175 18.33 6.76 0.61
N GLY A 176 19.47 7.32 1.06
CA GLY A 176 19.82 8.71 0.81
C GLY A 176 19.87 9.05 -0.68
N LEU A 177 20.48 8.19 -1.51
CA LEU A 177 20.50 8.36 -2.96
C LEU A 177 19.10 8.34 -3.57
N LEU A 178 18.22 7.41 -3.14
CA LEU A 178 16.83 7.33 -3.62
C LEU A 178 16.04 8.59 -3.25
N LEU A 179 16.21 9.09 -2.02
CA LEU A 179 15.62 10.36 -1.60
C LEU A 179 16.10 11.53 -2.46
N LEU A 180 17.40 11.58 -2.76
CA LEU A 180 17.99 12.60 -3.63
C LEU A 180 17.40 12.51 -5.05
N MET A 181 17.27 11.31 -5.62
CA MET A 181 16.66 11.11 -6.94
C MET A 181 15.20 11.58 -6.97
N VAL A 182 14.39 11.24 -5.97
CA VAL A 182 13.00 11.72 -5.87
C VAL A 182 12.96 13.24 -5.77
N THR A 183 13.78 13.82 -4.90
CA THR A 183 13.84 15.29 -4.72
C THR A 183 14.27 16.00 -6.01
N ALA A 184 15.33 15.52 -6.67
CA ALA A 184 15.78 16.06 -7.95
C ALA A 184 14.71 15.92 -9.04
N GLY A 185 14.04 14.77 -9.09
CA GLY A 185 12.91 14.54 -10.00
C GLY A 185 11.76 15.51 -9.77
N LEU A 186 11.38 15.75 -8.51
CA LEU A 186 10.34 16.72 -8.17
C LEU A 186 10.72 18.14 -8.57
N VAL A 187 11.97 18.56 -8.35
CA VAL A 187 12.48 19.89 -8.79
C VAL A 187 12.40 20.04 -10.32
N LEU A 188 12.65 18.97 -11.06
CA LEU A 188 12.50 18.99 -12.53
C LEU A 188 11.03 19.05 -12.97
N VAL A 189 10.13 18.45 -12.22
CA VAL A 189 8.68 18.43 -12.52
C VAL A 189 8.05 19.80 -12.24
N VAL A 190 8.56 20.58 -11.27
CA VAL A 190 8.04 21.94 -10.97
C VAL A 190 8.10 22.81 -12.22
N PRO A 191 6.94 23.29 -12.75
CA PRO A 191 6.94 24.12 -13.96
C PRO A 191 7.65 25.46 -13.73
N THR A 192 7.31 26.10 -12.63
CA THR A 192 7.87 27.37 -12.16
C THR A 192 7.98 27.34 -10.64
N PHE A 193 8.85 28.17 -10.04
CA PHE A 193 8.89 28.32 -8.57
C PHE A 193 7.94 29.43 -8.07
N ASP A 194 6.85 29.66 -8.81
CA ASP A 194 5.81 30.60 -8.47
C ASP A 194 4.62 29.85 -7.82
N LEU A 195 4.25 30.27 -6.60
CA LEU A 195 3.11 29.72 -5.87
C LEU A 195 1.75 30.16 -6.46
N LEU A 196 1.74 31.08 -7.41
CA LEU A 196 0.55 31.45 -8.17
C LEU A 196 0.34 30.55 -9.40
N ASP A 197 1.36 29.80 -9.80
CA ASP A 197 1.26 28.86 -10.90
C ASP A 197 0.45 27.61 -10.50
N LYS A 198 -0.55 27.28 -11.31
CA LYS A 198 -1.45 26.13 -11.05
C LYS A 198 -0.70 24.80 -10.99
N GLY A 199 0.31 24.61 -11.83
CA GLY A 199 1.12 23.39 -11.82
C GLY A 199 1.91 23.24 -10.52
N THR A 200 2.50 24.33 -10.02
CA THR A 200 3.20 24.35 -8.73
C THR A 200 2.26 24.08 -7.56
N VAL A 201 1.09 24.73 -7.55
CA VAL A 201 0.05 24.46 -6.52
C VAL A 201 -0.44 23.03 -6.60
N GLY A 202 -0.68 22.51 -7.81
CA GLY A 202 -1.07 21.11 -8.03
C GLY A 202 -0.02 20.13 -7.51
N LEU A 203 1.27 20.41 -7.75
CA LEU A 203 2.37 19.59 -7.22
C LEU A 203 2.39 19.57 -5.69
N LEU A 204 2.18 20.72 -5.02
CA LEU A 204 2.13 20.79 -3.56
C LEU A 204 0.97 19.96 -3.00
N TRP A 205 -0.20 19.99 -3.63
CA TRP A 205 -1.32 19.13 -3.28
C TRP A 205 -0.98 17.64 -3.51
N GLY A 206 -0.30 17.32 -4.61
CA GLY A 206 0.21 15.97 -4.90
C GLY A 206 1.19 15.46 -3.85
N LEU A 207 2.12 16.32 -3.40
CA LEU A 207 3.03 16.01 -2.27
C LEU A 207 2.26 15.76 -0.96
N GLY A 208 1.26 16.60 -0.66
CA GLY A 208 0.37 16.39 0.50
C GLY A 208 -0.35 15.04 0.44
N SER A 209 -0.82 14.67 -0.75
CA SER A 209 -1.41 13.35 -1.02
C SER A 209 -0.40 12.21 -0.77
N GLY A 210 0.83 12.36 -1.26
CA GLY A 210 1.92 11.40 -1.02
C GLY A 210 2.26 11.23 0.46
N LEU A 211 2.30 12.33 1.22
CA LEU A 211 2.51 12.30 2.67
C LEU A 211 1.38 11.58 3.41
N ALA A 212 0.11 11.90 3.09
CA ALA A 212 -1.05 11.24 3.69
C ALA A 212 -1.04 9.74 3.41
N PHE A 213 -0.71 9.33 2.19
CA PHE A 213 -0.58 7.91 1.81
C PHE A 213 0.60 7.22 2.50
N ALA A 214 1.72 7.91 2.71
CA ALA A 214 2.85 7.37 3.46
C ALA A 214 2.48 7.10 4.92
N LEU A 215 1.79 8.04 5.58
CA LEU A 215 1.26 7.86 6.93
C LEU A 215 0.26 6.71 7.01
N LEU A 216 -0.66 6.63 6.05
CA LEU A 216 -1.62 5.52 5.90
C LEU A 216 -0.89 4.17 5.79
N THR A 217 0.12 4.09 4.92
CA THR A 217 0.89 2.86 4.69
C THR A 217 1.59 2.40 5.96
N VAL A 218 2.24 3.32 6.67
CA VAL A 218 2.91 3.02 7.95
C VAL A 218 1.91 2.60 9.02
N ALA A 219 0.75 3.26 9.10
CA ALA A 219 -0.30 2.91 10.06
C ALA A 219 -0.91 1.52 9.77
N ASN A 220 -1.21 1.22 8.51
CA ASN A 220 -1.73 -0.08 8.08
C ASN A 220 -0.74 -1.21 8.40
N ARG A 221 0.53 -1.05 8.06
CA ARG A 221 1.57 -2.06 8.31
C ARG A 221 1.69 -2.44 9.78
N ARG A 222 1.50 -1.49 10.69
CA ARG A 222 1.72 -1.71 12.12
C ARG A 222 0.49 -2.19 12.90
N ARG A 223 -0.70 -1.84 12.46
CA ARG A 223 -1.91 -2.03 13.28
C ARG A 223 -3.04 -2.78 12.57
N ALA A 224 -3.07 -2.79 11.24
CA ALA A 224 -4.12 -3.47 10.49
C ALA A 224 -3.82 -4.96 10.20
N SER A 225 -2.65 -5.47 10.59
CA SER A 225 -2.20 -6.85 10.33
C SER A 225 -3.07 -7.93 10.95
N SER A 226 -3.93 -7.60 11.92
CA SER A 226 -4.85 -8.55 12.56
C SER A 226 -6.19 -8.71 11.84
N MET A 227 -6.46 -7.87 10.83
CA MET A 227 -7.71 -7.88 10.07
C MET A 227 -7.48 -8.40 8.65
N ASN A 228 -8.53 -8.98 8.05
CA ASN A 228 -8.50 -9.36 6.64
C ASN A 228 -8.42 -8.12 5.75
N ALA A 229 -7.63 -8.16 4.68
CA ALA A 229 -7.45 -7.05 3.73
C ALA A 229 -8.79 -6.55 3.16
N MET A 230 -9.76 -7.44 2.91
CA MET A 230 -11.11 -7.09 2.45
C MET A 230 -11.86 -6.25 3.50
N GLN A 231 -11.76 -6.63 4.79
CA GLN A 231 -12.37 -5.89 5.91
C GLN A 231 -11.76 -4.50 6.04
N VAL A 232 -10.44 -4.41 5.98
CA VAL A 232 -9.70 -3.12 6.05
C VAL A 232 -10.14 -2.22 4.90
N ALA A 233 -10.09 -2.72 3.65
CA ALA A 233 -10.47 -1.94 2.47
C ALA A 233 -11.93 -1.47 2.54
N PHE A 234 -12.85 -2.36 2.90
CA PHE A 234 -14.28 -2.02 3.04
C PHE A 234 -14.49 -0.90 4.06
N TRP A 235 -14.00 -1.07 5.29
CA TRP A 235 -14.24 -0.11 6.36
C TRP A 235 -13.49 1.21 6.16
N GLN A 236 -12.31 1.20 5.57
CA GLN A 236 -11.62 2.43 5.18
C GLN A 236 -12.45 3.23 4.17
N ASN A 237 -13.05 2.59 3.16
CA ASN A 237 -13.91 3.26 2.20
C ASN A 237 -15.20 3.79 2.85
N VAL A 238 -15.81 3.06 3.80
CA VAL A 238 -16.96 3.54 4.58
C VAL A 238 -16.59 4.79 5.38
N VAL A 239 -15.42 4.78 6.06
CA VAL A 239 -14.94 5.94 6.82
C VAL A 239 -14.66 7.13 5.90
N VAL A 240 -14.04 6.92 4.74
CA VAL A 240 -13.83 7.98 3.74
C VAL A 240 -15.17 8.59 3.33
N ALA A 241 -16.14 7.76 2.93
CA ALA A 241 -17.46 8.24 2.52
C ALA A 241 -18.14 9.04 3.65
N ALA A 242 -18.10 8.54 4.89
CA ALA A 242 -18.70 9.21 6.03
C ALA A 242 -18.04 10.56 6.36
N LEU A 243 -16.70 10.63 6.31
CA LEU A 243 -15.95 11.85 6.62
C LEU A 243 -16.09 12.92 5.54
N VAL A 244 -16.15 12.51 4.27
CA VAL A 244 -16.20 13.46 3.15
C VAL A 244 -17.65 13.84 2.79
N ALA A 245 -18.66 13.04 3.18
CA ALA A 245 -20.06 13.31 2.91
C ALA A 245 -20.52 14.74 3.24
N PRO A 246 -20.23 15.32 4.42
CA PRO A 246 -20.66 16.70 4.73
C PRO A 246 -20.18 17.72 3.70
N PHE A 247 -18.90 17.59 3.28
CA PHE A 247 -18.30 18.47 2.27
C PHE A 247 -18.86 18.20 0.87
N ALA A 248 -19.07 16.95 0.49
CA ALA A 248 -19.64 16.58 -0.78
C ALA A 248 -21.08 17.12 -0.92
N PHE A 249 -21.89 16.99 0.12
CA PHE A 249 -23.29 17.46 0.09
C PHE A 249 -23.42 18.97 0.05
N THR A 250 -22.50 19.76 0.64
CA THR A 250 -22.51 21.21 0.51
C THR A 250 -22.28 21.67 -0.94
N HIS A 251 -21.47 20.93 -1.71
CA HIS A 251 -21.18 21.24 -3.12
C HIS A 251 -22.16 20.57 -4.08
N LEU A 252 -22.77 19.45 -3.72
CA LEU A 252 -23.68 18.70 -4.58
C LEU A 252 -24.93 19.50 -4.96
N GLY A 253 -25.41 20.38 -4.08
CA GLY A 253 -26.57 21.27 -4.34
C GLY A 253 -26.31 22.30 -5.43
N SER A 254 -25.05 22.67 -5.67
CA SER A 254 -24.62 23.63 -6.69
C SER A 254 -24.03 22.98 -7.95
N THR A 255 -23.80 21.66 -7.92
CA THR A 255 -23.16 20.89 -9.01
C THR A 255 -24.20 20.00 -9.67
N SER A 256 -24.42 20.18 -10.97
CA SER A 256 -25.28 19.29 -11.73
C SER A 256 -24.43 18.19 -12.38
N LEU A 257 -24.43 16.99 -11.75
CA LEU A 257 -23.74 15.83 -12.29
C LEU A 257 -24.54 15.23 -13.45
N GLY A 258 -23.89 15.17 -14.61
CA GLY A 258 -24.44 14.49 -15.80
C GLY A 258 -24.32 12.95 -15.68
N SER A 259 -24.96 12.27 -16.63
CA SER A 259 -24.87 10.80 -16.71
C SER A 259 -23.43 10.28 -16.89
N HIS A 260 -22.59 11.04 -17.59
CA HIS A 260 -21.17 10.72 -17.77
C HIS A 260 -20.38 10.83 -16.47
N ASP A 261 -20.70 11.81 -15.61
CA ASP A 261 -20.04 11.96 -14.30
C ASP A 261 -20.37 10.78 -13.40
N TRP A 262 -21.63 10.37 -13.34
CA TRP A 262 -22.06 9.20 -12.58
C TRP A 262 -21.41 7.91 -13.06
N LEU A 263 -21.30 7.73 -14.39
CA LEU A 263 -20.60 6.59 -14.97
C LEU A 263 -19.13 6.61 -14.61
N ASN A 264 -18.44 7.75 -14.73
CA ASN A 264 -17.03 7.89 -14.38
C ASN A 264 -16.79 7.67 -12.88
N LEU A 265 -17.70 8.15 -12.00
CA LEU A 265 -17.64 7.87 -10.56
C LEU A 265 -17.80 6.38 -10.26
N ALA A 266 -18.73 5.70 -10.93
CA ALA A 266 -18.93 4.26 -10.77
C ALA A 266 -17.70 3.47 -11.25
N LEU A 267 -17.16 3.81 -12.44
CA LEU A 267 -15.94 3.19 -12.98
C LEU A 267 -14.74 3.41 -12.03
N LEU A 268 -14.59 4.64 -11.53
CA LEU A 268 -13.54 5.01 -10.60
C LEU A 268 -13.64 4.22 -9.29
N GLY A 269 -14.83 4.11 -8.70
CA GLY A 269 -15.04 3.39 -7.44
C GLY A 269 -14.95 1.87 -7.60
N VAL A 270 -15.63 1.31 -8.58
CA VAL A 270 -15.69 -0.16 -8.76
C VAL A 270 -14.38 -0.70 -9.30
N PHE A 271 -13.87 -0.13 -10.40
CA PHE A 271 -12.70 -0.69 -11.11
C PHE A 271 -11.38 -0.14 -10.59
N CYS A 272 -11.24 1.20 -10.53
CA CYS A 272 -9.97 1.81 -10.13
C CYS A 272 -9.74 1.81 -8.60
N THR A 273 -10.72 1.39 -7.82
CA THR A 273 -10.58 1.22 -6.37
C THR A 273 -10.85 -0.23 -5.94
N GLY A 274 -12.08 -0.70 -6.06
CA GLY A 274 -12.46 -2.03 -5.59
C GLY A 274 -11.73 -3.16 -6.32
N LEU A 275 -11.86 -3.18 -7.66
CA LEU A 275 -11.24 -4.24 -8.48
C LEU A 275 -9.71 -4.13 -8.48
N SER A 276 -9.14 -2.94 -8.61
CA SER A 276 -7.68 -2.77 -8.63
C SER A 276 -7.02 -3.27 -7.34
N GLN A 277 -7.61 -2.94 -6.18
CA GLN A 277 -7.14 -3.46 -4.88
C GLN A 277 -7.28 -4.99 -4.79
N PHE A 278 -8.39 -5.55 -5.27
CA PHE A 278 -8.58 -7.00 -5.31
C PHE A 278 -7.54 -7.68 -6.21
N LEU A 279 -7.32 -7.17 -7.42
CA LEU A 279 -6.35 -7.73 -8.36
C LEU A 279 -4.92 -7.61 -7.82
N PHE A 280 -4.58 -6.50 -7.19
CA PHE A 280 -3.29 -6.33 -6.54
C PHE A 280 -3.05 -7.41 -5.47
N VAL A 281 -4.00 -7.60 -4.55
CA VAL A 281 -3.89 -8.66 -3.52
C VAL A 281 -3.81 -10.04 -4.16
N LYS A 282 -4.61 -10.30 -5.21
CA LYS A 282 -4.57 -11.57 -5.93
C LYS A 282 -3.24 -11.83 -6.63
N SER A 283 -2.58 -10.78 -7.12
CA SER A 283 -1.25 -10.93 -7.73
C SER A 283 -0.19 -11.44 -6.75
N LEU A 284 -0.36 -11.15 -5.44
CA LEU A 284 0.53 -11.61 -4.38
C LEU A 284 0.46 -13.13 -4.12
N GLU A 285 -0.56 -13.82 -4.64
CA GLU A 285 -0.63 -15.29 -4.57
C GLU A 285 0.42 -15.97 -5.48
N GLY A 286 0.86 -15.28 -6.54
CA GLY A 286 1.86 -15.81 -7.50
C GLY A 286 3.10 -14.96 -7.67
N LEU A 287 3.18 -13.79 -7.00
CA LEU A 287 4.31 -12.88 -7.02
C LEU A 287 4.78 -12.57 -5.61
N GLU A 288 6.08 -12.38 -5.45
CA GLU A 288 6.61 -11.75 -4.24
C GLU A 288 6.08 -10.31 -4.13
N ALA A 289 5.78 -9.86 -2.92
CA ALA A 289 5.27 -8.51 -2.65
C ALA A 289 6.13 -7.41 -3.29
N ARG A 290 7.45 -7.64 -3.36
CA ARG A 290 8.42 -6.77 -4.02
C ARG A 290 8.16 -6.64 -5.52
N THR A 291 7.96 -7.75 -6.23
CA THR A 291 7.68 -7.75 -7.69
C THR A 291 6.34 -7.06 -7.98
N ALA A 292 5.30 -7.37 -7.21
CA ALA A 292 4.02 -6.71 -7.31
C ALA A 292 4.13 -5.19 -7.06
N GLY A 293 4.88 -4.78 -6.01
CA GLY A 293 5.15 -3.38 -5.71
C GLY A 293 5.91 -2.65 -6.83
N MET A 294 6.89 -3.30 -7.49
CA MET A 294 7.58 -2.72 -8.65
C MET A 294 6.63 -2.47 -9.82
N ILE A 295 5.67 -3.38 -10.06
CA ILE A 295 4.68 -3.21 -11.13
C ILE A 295 3.73 -2.06 -10.82
N ILE A 296 3.25 -1.95 -9.58
CA ILE A 296 2.39 -0.83 -9.16
C ILE A 296 3.15 0.51 -9.23
N ALA A 297 4.45 0.52 -8.99
CA ALA A 297 5.27 1.73 -9.14
C ALA A 297 5.32 2.28 -10.58
N LEU A 298 4.80 1.55 -11.57
CA LEU A 298 4.60 2.04 -12.94
C LEU A 298 3.29 2.84 -13.10
N GLU A 299 2.46 2.94 -12.06
CA GLU A 299 1.22 3.73 -12.08
C GLU A 299 1.39 5.13 -12.69
N PRO A 300 2.40 5.95 -12.29
CA PRO A 300 2.62 7.25 -12.89
C PRO A 300 2.88 7.21 -14.40
N VAL A 301 3.53 6.16 -14.89
CA VAL A 301 3.79 5.98 -16.32
C VAL A 301 2.47 5.81 -17.07
N TYR A 302 1.58 4.94 -16.59
CA TYR A 302 0.27 4.73 -17.21
C TYR A 302 -0.62 5.98 -17.15
N ALA A 303 -0.58 6.71 -16.02
CA ALA A 303 -1.32 7.95 -15.85
C ALA A 303 -0.87 9.04 -16.82
N ILE A 304 0.47 9.26 -16.95
CA ILE A 304 1.03 10.27 -17.84
C ILE A 304 0.76 9.92 -19.32
N LEU A 305 0.97 8.67 -19.72
CA LEU A 305 0.68 8.21 -21.07
C LEU A 305 -0.80 8.37 -21.42
N GLY A 306 -1.70 8.05 -20.49
CA GLY A 306 -3.12 8.23 -20.67
C GLY A 306 -3.53 9.70 -20.74
N ALA A 307 -2.98 10.56 -19.90
CA ALA A 307 -3.24 12.00 -19.93
C ALA A 307 -2.75 12.64 -21.23
N TRP A 308 -1.57 12.26 -21.70
CA TRP A 308 -1.05 12.71 -22.97
C TRP A 308 -1.96 12.29 -24.15
N TRP A 309 -2.37 11.02 -24.16
CA TRP A 309 -3.19 10.49 -25.25
C TRP A 309 -4.62 11.06 -25.26
N LEU A 310 -5.25 11.21 -24.09
CA LEU A 310 -6.65 11.60 -23.97
C LEU A 310 -6.87 13.12 -23.92
N PHE A 311 -5.96 13.85 -23.29
CA PHE A 311 -6.10 15.29 -23.04
C PHE A 311 -5.10 16.14 -23.84
N GLY A 312 -4.17 15.51 -24.58
CA GLY A 312 -3.13 16.22 -25.29
C GLY A 312 -2.14 16.93 -24.34
N GLU A 313 -2.09 16.56 -23.06
CA GLU A 313 -1.13 17.06 -22.10
C GLU A 313 0.29 16.69 -22.54
N GLN A 314 0.98 17.58 -23.24
CA GLN A 314 2.35 17.33 -23.71
C GLN A 314 3.33 17.54 -22.55
N PRO A 315 3.96 16.46 -22.03
CA PRO A 315 4.96 16.63 -21.00
C PRO A 315 6.20 17.33 -21.54
N SER A 316 6.67 18.36 -20.86
CA SER A 316 7.94 19.00 -21.19
C SER A 316 9.11 18.02 -21.00
N VAL A 317 10.24 18.26 -21.68
CA VAL A 317 11.46 17.45 -21.52
C VAL A 317 11.91 17.40 -20.04
N ARG A 318 11.78 18.50 -19.31
CA ARG A 318 12.06 18.56 -17.86
C ARG A 318 11.13 17.62 -17.07
N MET A 319 9.82 17.62 -17.38
CA MET A 319 8.85 16.75 -16.73
C MET A 319 9.16 15.27 -17.02
N VAL A 320 9.49 14.92 -18.25
CA VAL A 320 9.87 13.53 -18.62
C VAL A 320 11.12 13.09 -17.88
N ALA A 321 12.15 13.94 -17.81
CA ALA A 321 13.38 13.64 -17.05
C ALA A 321 13.10 13.49 -15.55
N GLY A 322 12.28 14.36 -14.96
CA GLY A 322 11.86 14.29 -13.57
C GLY A 322 11.04 13.02 -13.28
N ALA A 323 10.09 12.70 -14.16
CA ALA A 323 9.29 11.47 -14.08
C ALA A 323 10.18 10.22 -14.12
N ALA A 324 11.15 10.19 -15.05
CA ALA A 324 12.10 9.07 -15.15
C ALA A 324 12.92 8.88 -13.87
N LEU A 325 13.40 9.98 -13.25
CA LEU A 325 14.12 9.90 -11.97
C LEU A 325 13.24 9.39 -10.84
N ILE A 326 11.99 9.87 -10.71
CA ILE A 326 11.05 9.44 -9.66
C ILE A 326 10.70 7.96 -9.83
N VAL A 327 10.34 7.55 -11.05
CA VAL A 327 9.98 6.17 -11.36
C VAL A 327 11.18 5.24 -11.12
N LEU A 328 12.39 5.62 -11.60
CA LEU A 328 13.59 4.83 -11.37
C LEU A 328 13.91 4.71 -9.87
N ALA A 329 13.81 5.79 -9.11
CA ALA A 329 14.02 5.76 -7.66
C ALA A 329 13.01 4.82 -6.97
N THR A 330 11.74 4.87 -7.38
CA THR A 330 10.68 4.02 -6.82
C THR A 330 10.92 2.54 -7.17
N LEU A 331 11.29 2.24 -8.42
CA LEU A 331 11.64 0.88 -8.85
C LEU A 331 12.87 0.35 -8.09
N LEU A 332 13.91 1.16 -7.93
CA LEU A 332 15.10 0.79 -7.17
C LEU A 332 14.79 0.60 -5.66
N ALA A 333 13.90 1.41 -5.09
CA ALA A 333 13.43 1.23 -3.72
C ALA A 333 12.70 -0.10 -3.54
N ALA A 334 11.76 -0.42 -4.43
CA ALA A 334 11.02 -1.67 -4.44
C ALA A 334 11.91 -2.89 -4.74
N ALA A 335 12.96 -2.69 -5.58
CA ALA A 335 13.92 -3.74 -5.95
C ALA A 335 14.82 -4.21 -4.79
N ARG A 336 14.86 -3.57 -3.64
CA ARG A 336 15.74 -3.92 -2.51
C ARG A 336 15.18 -5.04 -1.67
N LYS A 337 16.04 -6.01 -1.32
CA LYS A 337 15.73 -6.99 -0.25
C LYS A 337 15.45 -6.21 1.04
N ALA A 338 14.33 -6.50 1.70
CA ALA A 338 14.20 -6.16 3.11
C ALA A 338 15.45 -6.67 3.84
N PRO A 339 16.06 -5.90 4.76
CA PRO A 339 17.10 -6.45 5.62
C PRO A 339 16.54 -7.75 6.19
N ALA A 340 17.30 -8.85 6.06
CA ALA A 340 16.96 -10.10 6.74
C ALA A 340 16.75 -9.71 8.21
N GLU A 341 15.57 -9.96 8.75
CA GLU A 341 15.39 -9.92 10.20
C GLU A 341 16.45 -10.87 10.74
N HIS A 342 17.47 -10.32 11.35
CA HIS A 342 18.39 -11.09 12.18
C HIS A 342 17.52 -11.63 13.30
N GLY A 343 16.95 -12.81 13.06
CA GLY A 343 16.43 -13.64 14.12
C GLY A 343 17.60 -13.82 15.08
N ASP A 344 17.51 -13.15 16.21
CA ASP A 344 18.42 -13.34 17.35
C ASP A 344 18.24 -14.78 17.83
N THR A 345 18.86 -15.72 17.11
CA THR A 345 18.95 -17.12 17.49
C THR A 345 20.00 -17.32 18.61
N SER A 346 20.59 -16.22 19.12
CA SER A 346 21.59 -16.28 20.19
C SER A 346 20.98 -16.43 21.59
N ARG A 347 19.66 -16.40 21.76
CA ARG A 347 19.00 -16.56 23.07
C ARG A 347 18.61 -18.00 23.45
N CYS A 348 18.87 -18.99 22.59
CA CYS A 348 18.63 -20.40 22.94
C CYS A 348 19.92 -21.23 23.17
N ALA A 349 21.04 -20.56 23.38
CA ALA A 349 22.31 -21.22 23.70
C ALA A 349 22.86 -20.71 25.08
N HIS A 350 22.09 -20.95 26.13
CA HIS A 350 22.64 -21.02 27.52
C HIS A 350 21.70 -21.84 28.39
#